data_f279e930df36b8b794d0dd1e11808745
#
_entry.id   f279e930df36b8b794d0dd1e11808745
#
_cell.length_a   1.000
_cell.length_b   1.000
_cell.length_c   1.000
_cell.angle_alpha   90.00
_cell.angle_beta   90.00
_cell.angle_gamma   90.00
#
_symmetry.space_group_name_H-M   'P 1'
#
loop_
_entity.id
_entity.type
_entity.pdbx_description
1 polymer ?
#
loop_
_entity_poly.entity_id
_entity_poly.type
_entity_poly.pdbx_seq_one_letter_code
_entity_poly.pdbx_strand_id
1 'polypeptide(L)'
;MPALLAADEFLAAARQAGFTAIDLVPPEHWARVKDCGLQISSTAGHTSIELGLNRADQHARIEHELRANIALAAQWGIPNLVCFSGSRHSATDAEAAHITAAGLARVSGPAAAAGVTLLLELLNSRVDHPGYQADHTEWGLQVCTLAGAANVRLLYDIYHMQIMEGDVIRTIERAIGSIAHFHTGGNPGRNDLDSSQELDYAAILAAIAHTGFDGFVAHEFIPKADPRQALQRTFAECGQALDGVQPE
;
A
#
# COMPACT_ATOMS: atom_id res chain seq x y z
N MET A 1 14.19 -12.94 -16.87
CA MET A 1 13.76 -12.57 -15.53
C MET A 1 14.55 -13.38 -14.52
N PRO A 2 15.05 -12.80 -13.40
CA PRO A 2 15.60 -13.59 -12.31
C PRO A 2 14.53 -14.57 -11.81
N ALA A 3 14.94 -15.75 -11.36
CA ALA A 3 14.02 -16.71 -10.79
C ALA A 3 13.47 -16.15 -9.46
N LEU A 4 12.15 -16.10 -9.31
CA LEU A 4 11.52 -15.74 -8.04
C LEU A 4 11.84 -16.86 -7.01
N LEU A 5 12.03 -16.46 -5.76
CA LEU A 5 12.19 -17.39 -4.65
C LEU A 5 10.90 -18.17 -4.40
N ALA A 6 11.01 -19.45 -4.01
CA ALA A 6 9.88 -20.15 -3.43
C ALA A 6 9.42 -19.45 -2.14
N ALA A 7 8.14 -19.58 -1.77
CA ALA A 7 7.56 -18.83 -0.64
C ALA A 7 8.39 -19.00 0.65
N ASP A 8 8.79 -20.22 1.01
CA ASP A 8 9.57 -20.48 2.24
C ASP A 8 10.97 -19.85 2.18
N GLU A 9 11.60 -19.87 1.00
CA GLU A 9 12.91 -19.23 0.80
C GLU A 9 12.81 -17.71 0.87
N PHE A 10 11.73 -17.11 0.34
CA PHE A 10 11.46 -15.69 0.42
C PHE A 10 11.26 -15.23 1.86
N LEU A 11 10.42 -15.94 2.62
CA LEU A 11 10.17 -15.62 4.04
C LEU A 11 11.44 -15.70 4.88
N ALA A 12 12.25 -16.76 4.67
CA ALA A 12 13.53 -16.89 5.34
C ALA A 12 14.50 -15.76 4.98
N ALA A 13 14.59 -15.39 3.70
CA ALA A 13 15.45 -14.30 3.24
C ALA A 13 15.01 -12.95 3.79
N ALA A 14 13.71 -12.65 3.79
CA ALA A 14 13.17 -11.41 4.35
C ALA A 14 13.50 -11.30 5.85
N ARG A 15 13.25 -12.37 6.62
CA ARG A 15 13.60 -12.37 8.04
C ARG A 15 15.11 -12.23 8.30
N GLN A 16 15.94 -12.93 7.52
CA GLN A 16 17.41 -12.80 7.64
C GLN A 16 17.91 -11.40 7.30
N ALA A 17 17.27 -10.72 6.36
CA ALA A 17 17.58 -9.34 6.02
C ALA A 17 17.19 -8.36 7.14
N GLY A 18 16.24 -8.72 8.04
CA GLY A 18 15.81 -7.89 9.16
C GLY A 18 14.37 -7.38 9.05
N PHE A 19 13.64 -7.71 7.98
CA PHE A 19 12.24 -7.31 7.84
C PHE A 19 11.38 -7.90 8.95
N THR A 20 10.38 -7.13 9.37
CA THR A 20 9.47 -7.49 10.46
C THR A 20 8.09 -7.93 9.98
N ALA A 21 7.74 -7.60 8.74
CA ALA A 21 6.44 -7.90 8.15
C ALA A 21 6.56 -8.28 6.67
N ILE A 22 5.52 -8.94 6.16
CA ILE A 22 5.30 -9.21 4.73
C ILE A 22 3.99 -8.56 4.32
N ASP A 23 3.97 -7.97 3.14
CA ASP A 23 2.83 -7.26 2.60
C ASP A 23 2.07 -8.05 1.55
N LEU A 24 0.76 -7.75 1.35
CA LEU A 24 -0.12 -8.33 0.33
C LEU A 24 -0.09 -9.87 0.26
N VAL A 25 0.01 -10.52 1.40
CA VAL A 25 0.15 -11.99 1.49
C VAL A 25 -1.19 -12.68 1.21
N PRO A 26 -1.26 -13.63 0.26
CA PRO A 26 -2.43 -14.47 0.07
C PRO A 26 -2.73 -15.34 1.31
N PRO A 27 -4.02 -15.61 1.62
CA PRO A 27 -4.43 -16.32 2.85
C PRO A 27 -3.77 -17.69 3.05
N GLU A 28 -3.50 -18.42 1.98
CA GLU A 28 -2.85 -19.74 2.02
C GLU A 28 -1.42 -19.70 2.59
N HIS A 29 -0.80 -18.54 2.69
CA HIS A 29 0.55 -18.36 3.22
C HIS A 29 0.60 -17.75 4.63
N TRP A 30 -0.53 -17.29 5.18
CA TRP A 30 -0.54 -16.56 6.47
C TRP A 30 0.04 -17.36 7.64
N ALA A 31 -0.29 -18.66 7.73
CA ALA A 31 0.28 -19.53 8.76
C ALA A 31 1.81 -19.56 8.66
N ARG A 32 2.35 -19.73 7.45
CA ARG A 32 3.80 -19.77 7.23
C ARG A 32 4.50 -18.48 7.61
N VAL A 33 3.90 -17.32 7.28
CA VAL A 33 4.42 -15.99 7.68
C VAL A 33 4.53 -15.90 9.20
N LYS A 34 3.46 -16.29 9.91
CA LYS A 34 3.44 -16.30 11.37
C LYS A 34 4.44 -17.28 11.97
N ASP A 35 4.57 -18.48 11.42
CA ASP A 35 5.54 -19.50 11.86
C ASP A 35 6.98 -19.01 11.71
N CYS A 36 7.26 -18.18 10.70
CA CYS A 36 8.55 -17.49 10.54
C CYS A 36 8.75 -16.33 11.53
N GLY A 37 7.76 -15.99 12.37
CA GLY A 37 7.82 -14.86 13.31
C GLY A 37 7.72 -13.50 12.63
N LEU A 38 7.11 -13.43 11.44
CA LEU A 38 6.83 -12.21 10.70
C LEU A 38 5.37 -11.79 10.89
N GLN A 39 5.12 -10.48 10.80
CA GLN A 39 3.77 -9.93 10.76
C GLN A 39 3.25 -9.94 9.31
N ILE A 40 1.94 -9.80 9.15
CA ILE A 40 1.31 -9.49 7.86
C ILE A 40 0.84 -8.05 7.96
N SER A 41 1.46 -7.16 7.19
CA SER A 41 1.18 -5.71 7.23
C SER A 41 -0.13 -5.35 6.52
N SER A 42 -0.44 -6.04 5.42
CA SER A 42 -1.68 -5.87 4.68
C SER A 42 -2.08 -7.12 3.91
N THR A 43 -3.33 -7.12 3.45
CA THR A 43 -3.85 -8.08 2.46
C THR A 43 -4.91 -7.42 1.60
N ALA A 44 -5.28 -8.05 0.47
CA ALA A 44 -6.31 -7.53 -0.40
C ALA A 44 -7.68 -7.48 0.31
N GLY A 45 -8.34 -6.34 0.27
CA GLY A 45 -9.67 -6.15 0.84
C GLY A 45 -10.77 -6.72 -0.04
N HIS A 46 -10.63 -6.61 -1.35
CA HIS A 46 -11.56 -7.14 -2.35
C HIS A 46 -10.85 -7.47 -3.66
N THR A 47 -11.54 -8.22 -4.52
CA THR A 47 -11.02 -8.59 -5.85
C THR A 47 -11.25 -7.48 -6.88
N SER A 48 -10.42 -7.53 -7.94
CA SER A 48 -10.38 -6.66 -9.12
C SER A 48 -9.95 -5.23 -8.86
N ILE A 49 -8.81 -4.90 -9.47
CA ILE A 49 -8.31 -3.52 -9.56
C ILE A 49 -9.22 -2.67 -10.46
N GLU A 50 -9.77 -3.25 -11.54
CA GLU A 50 -10.54 -2.54 -12.57
C GLU A 50 -12.01 -2.33 -12.20
N LEU A 51 -12.64 -3.35 -11.58
CA LEU A 51 -14.03 -3.32 -11.17
C LEU A 51 -14.15 -2.98 -9.68
N GLY A 52 -13.80 -1.74 -9.35
CA GLY A 52 -13.63 -1.28 -7.98
C GLY A 52 -14.77 -0.43 -7.43
N LEU A 53 -14.43 0.29 -6.39
CA LEU A 53 -15.34 1.07 -5.55
C LEU A 53 -15.99 2.27 -6.25
N ASN A 54 -15.43 2.78 -7.36
CA ASN A 54 -16.02 3.86 -8.15
C ASN A 54 -17.29 3.45 -8.93
N ARG A 55 -17.70 2.19 -8.80
CA ARG A 55 -18.88 1.63 -9.46
C ARG A 55 -19.93 1.21 -8.43
N ALA A 56 -21.06 1.91 -8.38
CA ALA A 56 -22.13 1.64 -7.44
C ALA A 56 -22.73 0.23 -7.59
N ASP A 57 -22.74 -0.33 -8.79
CA ASP A 57 -23.22 -1.68 -9.10
C ASP A 57 -22.27 -2.77 -8.55
N GLN A 58 -21.01 -2.44 -8.23
CA GLN A 58 -20.05 -3.34 -7.59
C GLN A 58 -20.11 -3.31 -6.06
N HIS A 59 -20.76 -2.33 -5.46
CA HIS A 59 -20.75 -2.13 -4.01
C HIS A 59 -21.27 -3.35 -3.23
N ALA A 60 -22.30 -4.02 -3.70
CA ALA A 60 -22.85 -5.20 -3.00
C ALA A 60 -21.82 -6.35 -2.94
N ARG A 61 -21.12 -6.62 -4.05
CA ARG A 61 -20.04 -7.62 -4.13
C ARG A 61 -18.88 -7.21 -3.23
N ILE A 62 -18.37 -5.98 -3.39
CA ILE A 62 -17.22 -5.48 -2.65
C ILE A 62 -17.51 -5.43 -1.14
N GLU A 63 -18.71 -5.00 -0.73
CA GLU A 63 -19.12 -5.01 0.67
C GLU A 63 -19.09 -6.42 1.25
N HIS A 64 -19.59 -7.41 0.50
CA HIS A 64 -19.56 -8.81 0.93
C HIS A 64 -18.13 -9.32 1.13
N GLU A 65 -17.24 -9.05 0.16
CA GLU A 65 -15.82 -9.43 0.24
C GLU A 65 -15.11 -8.73 1.39
N LEU A 66 -15.29 -7.42 1.53
CA LEU A 66 -14.68 -6.64 2.61
C LEU A 66 -15.14 -7.11 4.00
N ARG A 67 -16.43 -7.40 4.20
CA ARG A 67 -16.92 -7.93 5.48
C ARG A 67 -16.27 -9.26 5.85
N ALA A 68 -16.11 -10.17 4.88
CA ALA A 68 -15.43 -11.44 5.10
C ALA A 68 -13.93 -11.22 5.43
N ASN A 69 -13.25 -10.36 4.66
CA ASN A 69 -11.84 -10.09 4.85
C ASN A 69 -11.55 -9.28 6.12
N ILE A 70 -12.45 -8.39 6.58
CA ILE A 70 -12.36 -7.73 7.88
C ILE A 70 -12.36 -8.75 9.02
N ALA A 71 -13.26 -9.73 8.97
CA ALA A 71 -13.33 -10.79 9.99
C ALA A 71 -12.06 -11.65 10.00
N LEU A 72 -11.55 -12.01 8.82
CA LEU A 72 -10.28 -12.75 8.69
C LEU A 72 -9.09 -11.91 9.17
N ALA A 73 -9.01 -10.64 8.79
CA ALA A 73 -7.94 -9.73 9.20
C ALA A 73 -7.90 -9.59 10.74
N ALA A 74 -9.05 -9.42 11.38
CA ALA A 74 -9.16 -9.39 12.84
C ALA A 74 -8.67 -10.68 13.49
N GLN A 75 -9.06 -11.85 12.95
CA GLN A 75 -8.64 -13.15 13.45
C GLN A 75 -7.12 -13.35 13.38
N TRP A 76 -6.50 -12.85 12.31
CA TRP A 76 -5.07 -13.03 12.07
C TRP A 76 -4.20 -11.86 12.55
N GLY A 77 -4.81 -10.80 13.07
CA GLY A 77 -4.11 -9.58 13.52
C GLY A 77 -3.47 -8.82 12.35
N ILE A 78 -4.16 -8.77 11.20
CA ILE A 78 -3.75 -8.01 10.02
C ILE A 78 -4.37 -6.62 10.14
N PRO A 79 -3.58 -5.54 10.21
CA PRO A 79 -4.10 -4.21 10.48
C PRO A 79 -4.75 -3.53 9.27
N ASN A 80 -4.40 -3.94 8.05
CA ASN A 80 -4.73 -3.18 6.85
C ASN A 80 -5.37 -4.05 5.75
N LEU A 81 -6.41 -3.53 5.10
CA LEU A 81 -7.02 -4.09 3.91
C LEU A 81 -6.90 -3.13 2.74
N VAL A 82 -6.23 -3.56 1.66
CA VAL A 82 -6.05 -2.75 0.45
C VAL A 82 -7.31 -2.78 -0.40
N CYS A 83 -7.79 -1.60 -0.74
CA CYS A 83 -9.01 -1.36 -1.51
C CYS A 83 -8.70 -0.60 -2.80
N PHE A 84 -9.36 -0.95 -3.90
CA PHE A 84 -9.13 -0.37 -5.21
C PHE A 84 -10.31 0.48 -5.66
N SER A 85 -10.01 1.66 -6.21
CA SER A 85 -11.04 2.54 -6.74
C SER A 85 -11.77 1.98 -7.97
N GLY A 86 -11.05 1.22 -8.78
CA GLY A 86 -11.54 0.81 -10.10
C GLY A 86 -11.04 1.70 -11.24
N SER A 87 -11.25 1.24 -12.47
CA SER A 87 -10.96 2.03 -13.67
C SER A 87 -12.06 3.06 -13.94
N ARG A 88 -11.66 4.22 -14.51
CA ARG A 88 -12.56 5.29 -14.96
C ARG A 88 -13.64 4.76 -15.90
N HIS A 89 -14.82 5.32 -15.78
CA HIS A 89 -15.98 5.02 -16.63
C HIS A 89 -16.71 6.33 -16.95
N SER A 90 -18.03 6.28 -17.18
CA SER A 90 -18.81 7.46 -17.58
C SER A 90 -19.03 8.51 -16.49
N ALA A 91 -18.71 8.22 -15.22
CA ALA A 91 -18.82 9.18 -14.14
C ALA A 91 -17.71 10.24 -14.21
N THR A 92 -17.99 11.45 -13.78
CA THR A 92 -16.97 12.48 -13.54
C THR A 92 -16.09 12.11 -12.35
N ASP A 93 -14.91 12.71 -12.23
CA ASP A 93 -14.00 12.46 -11.10
C ASP A 93 -14.67 12.77 -9.75
N ALA A 94 -15.48 13.83 -9.67
CA ALA A 94 -16.22 14.18 -8.46
C ALA A 94 -17.30 13.15 -8.11
N GLU A 95 -18.09 12.68 -9.08
CA GLU A 95 -19.08 11.63 -8.88
C GLU A 95 -18.41 10.31 -8.47
N ALA A 96 -17.32 9.93 -9.13
CA ALA A 96 -16.56 8.74 -8.80
C ALA A 96 -16.00 8.79 -7.37
N ALA A 97 -15.54 9.96 -6.90
CA ALA A 97 -15.08 10.13 -5.52
C ALA A 97 -16.23 9.91 -4.51
N HIS A 98 -17.41 10.47 -4.75
CA HIS A 98 -18.59 10.25 -3.91
C HIS A 98 -19.02 8.78 -3.89
N ILE A 99 -19.03 8.11 -5.05
CA ILE A 99 -19.38 6.69 -5.16
C ILE A 99 -18.36 5.84 -4.39
N THR A 100 -17.06 6.08 -4.58
CA THR A 100 -15.99 5.36 -3.88
C THR A 100 -16.10 5.52 -2.37
N ALA A 101 -16.26 6.74 -1.89
CA ALA A 101 -16.43 7.05 -0.47
C ALA A 101 -17.68 6.37 0.12
N ALA A 102 -18.81 6.39 -0.59
CA ALA A 102 -20.04 5.71 -0.17
C ALA A 102 -19.84 4.18 -0.07
N GLY A 103 -19.05 3.57 -0.95
CA GLY A 103 -18.68 2.16 -0.86
C GLY A 103 -17.87 1.82 0.39
N LEU A 104 -16.84 2.62 0.67
CA LEU A 104 -15.98 2.46 1.87
C LEU A 104 -16.77 2.70 3.17
N ALA A 105 -17.63 3.71 3.21
CA ALA A 105 -18.44 4.04 4.38
C ALA A 105 -19.34 2.89 4.84
N ARG A 106 -19.78 1.99 3.95
CA ARG A 106 -20.62 0.83 4.29
C ARG A 106 -19.94 -0.16 5.25
N VAL A 107 -18.61 -0.20 5.22
CA VAL A 107 -17.81 -1.17 5.96
C VAL A 107 -16.82 -0.53 6.94
N SER A 108 -16.70 0.80 6.94
CA SER A 108 -15.77 1.51 7.82
C SER A 108 -16.05 1.28 9.31
N GLY A 109 -17.32 1.28 9.72
CA GLY A 109 -17.71 0.99 11.10
C GLY A 109 -17.31 -0.42 11.56
N PRO A 110 -17.71 -1.49 10.86
CA PRO A 110 -17.24 -2.85 11.13
C PRO A 110 -15.71 -3.00 11.13
N ALA A 111 -15.02 -2.36 10.17
CA ALA A 111 -13.56 -2.38 10.10
C ALA A 111 -12.93 -1.70 11.32
N ALA A 112 -13.42 -0.52 11.73
CA ALA A 112 -12.95 0.17 12.93
C ALA A 112 -13.16 -0.66 14.19
N ALA A 113 -14.31 -1.30 14.35
CA ALA A 113 -14.59 -2.19 15.47
C ALA A 113 -13.66 -3.41 15.54
N ALA A 114 -13.15 -3.84 14.40
CA ALA A 114 -12.18 -4.92 14.24
C ALA A 114 -10.71 -4.46 14.33
N GLY A 115 -10.45 -3.16 14.51
CA GLY A 115 -9.09 -2.60 14.49
C GLY A 115 -8.44 -2.62 13.11
N VAL A 116 -9.24 -2.61 12.03
CA VAL A 116 -8.77 -2.70 10.64
C VAL A 116 -8.90 -1.36 9.93
N THR A 117 -7.83 -0.96 9.26
CA THR A 117 -7.79 0.21 8.36
C THR A 117 -8.10 -0.22 6.94
N LEU A 118 -8.96 0.53 6.26
CA LEU A 118 -9.26 0.39 4.85
C LEU A 118 -8.34 1.33 4.07
N LEU A 119 -7.43 0.78 3.29
CA LEU A 119 -6.43 1.51 2.53
C LEU A 119 -6.89 1.67 1.07
N LEU A 120 -7.24 2.89 0.66
CA LEU A 120 -7.40 3.18 -0.76
C LEU A 120 -6.03 3.34 -1.40
N GLU A 121 -5.69 2.43 -2.30
CA GLU A 121 -4.38 2.46 -2.97
C GLU A 121 -4.36 3.43 -4.15
N LEU A 122 -3.30 4.24 -4.21
CA LEU A 122 -3.02 5.15 -5.31
C LEU A 122 -2.10 4.48 -6.33
N LEU A 123 -2.60 4.29 -7.56
CA LEU A 123 -1.87 3.61 -8.64
C LEU A 123 -1.67 4.55 -9.84
N ASN A 124 -0.60 4.38 -10.61
CA ASN A 124 -0.40 5.16 -11.81
C ASN A 124 -1.29 4.67 -12.97
N SER A 125 -1.92 5.62 -13.66
CA SER A 125 -2.73 5.36 -14.86
C SER A 125 -1.96 5.55 -16.18
N ARG A 126 -0.69 5.98 -16.11
CA ARG A 126 0.14 6.28 -17.29
C ARG A 126 0.87 5.07 -17.84
N VAL A 127 1.30 4.14 -16.98
CA VAL A 127 2.17 3.03 -17.37
C VAL A 127 1.55 1.67 -16.99
N ASP A 128 1.27 1.44 -15.70
CA ASP A 128 0.97 0.09 -15.20
C ASP A 128 -0.52 -0.23 -15.15
N HIS A 129 -1.37 0.76 -14.84
CA HIS A 129 -2.82 0.58 -14.67
C HIS A 129 -3.63 1.57 -15.50
N PRO A 130 -3.59 1.49 -16.85
CA PRO A 130 -4.27 2.45 -17.72
C PRO A 130 -5.73 2.66 -17.34
N GLY A 131 -6.11 3.92 -17.10
CA GLY A 131 -7.47 4.29 -16.76
C GLY A 131 -7.84 4.13 -15.28
N TYR A 132 -6.95 3.71 -14.40
CA TYR A 132 -7.23 3.65 -12.97
C TYR A 132 -7.70 5.00 -12.42
N GLN A 133 -8.70 5.00 -11.50
CA GLN A 133 -9.36 6.23 -11.04
C GLN A 133 -8.57 6.97 -9.96
N ALA A 134 -8.08 6.26 -8.94
CA ALA A 134 -7.33 6.86 -7.83
C ALA A 134 -5.85 7.02 -8.18
N ASP A 135 -5.55 7.85 -9.16
CA ASP A 135 -4.22 8.05 -9.73
C ASP A 135 -3.55 9.37 -9.31
N HIS A 136 -4.17 10.13 -8.41
CA HIS A 136 -3.66 11.37 -7.84
C HIS A 136 -3.99 11.48 -6.36
N THR A 137 -3.05 12.01 -5.59
CA THR A 137 -3.18 12.16 -4.13
C THR A 137 -4.38 13.00 -3.74
N GLU A 138 -4.63 14.11 -4.40
CA GLU A 138 -5.77 14.98 -4.10
C GLU A 138 -7.12 14.27 -4.23
N TRP A 139 -7.27 13.43 -5.25
CA TRP A 139 -8.49 12.65 -5.42
C TRP A 139 -8.67 11.63 -4.28
N GLY A 140 -7.59 10.96 -3.87
CA GLY A 140 -7.61 10.04 -2.73
C GLY A 140 -7.96 10.75 -1.41
N LEU A 141 -7.40 11.93 -1.15
CA LEU A 141 -7.72 12.77 0.01
C LEU A 141 -9.19 13.20 0.03
N GLN A 142 -9.73 13.54 -1.15
CA GLN A 142 -11.16 13.84 -1.29
C GLN A 142 -12.03 12.64 -0.89
N VAL A 143 -11.68 11.42 -1.35
CA VAL A 143 -12.40 10.19 -0.97
C VAL A 143 -12.35 9.96 0.55
N CYS A 144 -11.18 10.08 1.18
CA CYS A 144 -11.04 9.93 2.63
C CYS A 144 -11.92 10.95 3.39
N THR A 145 -11.93 12.20 2.95
CA THR A 145 -12.77 13.26 3.53
C THR A 145 -14.26 12.94 3.39
N LEU A 146 -14.69 12.51 2.20
CA LEU A 146 -16.09 12.17 1.91
C LEU A 146 -16.55 10.91 2.67
N ALA A 147 -15.67 9.94 2.88
CA ALA A 147 -15.98 8.74 3.66
C ALA A 147 -16.22 9.06 5.14
N GLY A 148 -15.60 10.11 5.67
CA GLY A 148 -15.84 10.64 7.02
C GLY A 148 -15.48 9.69 8.16
N ALA A 149 -14.57 8.72 7.90
CA ALA A 149 -14.18 7.69 8.85
C ALA A 149 -12.65 7.67 9.03
N ALA A 150 -12.18 7.73 10.26
CA ALA A 150 -10.75 7.83 10.57
C ALA A 150 -9.91 6.62 10.12
N ASN A 151 -10.55 5.47 9.93
CA ASN A 151 -9.93 4.23 9.46
C ASN A 151 -10.08 4.01 7.94
N VAL A 152 -10.53 5.01 7.19
CA VAL A 152 -10.44 5.06 5.72
C VAL A 152 -9.28 5.98 5.38
N ARG A 153 -8.19 5.41 4.90
CA ARG A 153 -6.93 6.12 4.68
C ARG A 153 -6.31 5.71 3.35
N LEU A 154 -5.20 6.33 2.99
CA LEU A 154 -4.46 6.04 1.76
C LEU A 154 -3.35 5.01 2.01
N LEU A 155 -3.17 4.13 1.05
CA LEU A 155 -1.90 3.53 0.74
C LEU A 155 -1.24 4.42 -0.31
N TYR A 156 -0.13 5.06 0.06
CA TYR A 156 0.64 5.93 -0.82
C TYR A 156 1.78 5.11 -1.43
N ASP A 157 1.62 4.71 -2.69
CA ASP A 157 2.69 4.04 -3.42
C ASP A 157 3.60 5.11 -4.06
N ILE A 158 4.82 5.21 -3.54
CA ILE A 158 5.81 6.21 -3.94
C ILE A 158 6.20 6.04 -5.41
N TYR A 159 6.35 4.80 -5.87
CA TYR A 159 6.65 4.51 -7.27
C TYR A 159 5.53 5.02 -8.20
N HIS A 160 4.28 4.72 -7.86
CA HIS A 160 3.14 5.16 -8.66
C HIS A 160 2.97 6.67 -8.64
N MET A 161 3.12 7.32 -7.50
CA MET A 161 2.94 8.76 -7.39
C MET A 161 4.11 9.55 -7.99
N GLN A 162 5.32 9.01 -8.02
CA GLN A 162 6.41 9.59 -8.80
C GLN A 162 6.04 9.70 -10.28
N ILE A 163 5.47 8.66 -10.86
CA ILE A 163 5.04 8.65 -12.28
C ILE A 163 3.93 9.67 -12.54
N MET A 164 3.00 9.82 -11.61
CA MET A 164 1.81 10.68 -11.79
C MET A 164 2.06 12.13 -11.43
N GLU A 165 2.69 12.41 -10.30
CA GLU A 165 2.73 13.72 -9.69
C GLU A 165 4.16 14.27 -9.50
N GLY A 166 5.11 13.41 -9.12
CA GLY A 166 6.42 13.86 -8.61
C GLY A 166 6.28 14.58 -7.28
N ASP A 167 7.27 15.43 -6.92
CA ASP A 167 7.27 16.23 -5.68
C ASP A 167 6.86 15.43 -4.43
N VAL A 168 7.38 14.18 -4.35
CA VAL A 168 6.94 13.12 -3.44
C VAL A 168 7.04 13.56 -1.99
N ILE A 169 8.18 14.12 -1.56
CA ILE A 169 8.43 14.49 -0.14
C ILE A 169 7.38 15.50 0.33
N ARG A 170 7.20 16.60 -0.37
CA ARG A 170 6.24 17.64 0.00
C ARG A 170 4.80 17.12 0.00
N THR A 171 4.48 16.24 -0.95
CA THR A 171 3.15 15.62 -1.01
C THR A 171 2.92 14.70 0.18
N ILE A 172 3.90 13.89 0.58
CA ILE A 172 3.84 13.05 1.79
C ILE A 172 3.64 13.88 3.04
N GLU A 173 4.48 14.91 3.27
CA GLU A 173 4.38 15.78 4.44
C GLU A 173 2.99 16.41 4.56
N ARG A 174 2.44 16.90 3.46
CA ARG A 174 1.10 17.50 3.40
C ARG A 174 -0.01 16.48 3.66
N ALA A 175 0.12 15.26 3.14
CA ALA A 175 -0.95 14.25 3.15
C ALA A 175 -0.83 13.25 4.32
N ILE A 176 0.23 13.31 5.13
CA ILE A 176 0.55 12.27 6.13
C ILE A 176 -0.59 11.93 7.07
N GLY A 177 -1.39 12.92 7.46
CA GLY A 177 -2.59 12.73 8.29
C GLY A 177 -3.61 11.76 7.69
N SER A 178 -3.58 11.51 6.38
CA SER A 178 -4.47 10.60 5.66
C SER A 178 -3.76 9.34 5.15
N ILE A 179 -2.44 9.23 5.27
CA ILE A 179 -1.67 8.06 4.82
C ILE A 179 -1.50 7.09 6.00
N ALA A 180 -1.72 5.80 5.81
CA ALA A 180 -1.52 4.77 6.82
C ALA A 180 -0.57 3.65 6.37
N HIS A 181 -0.16 3.65 5.11
CA HIS A 181 0.72 2.64 4.55
C HIS A 181 1.48 3.22 3.35
N PHE A 182 2.73 2.80 3.18
CA PHE A 182 3.54 3.18 2.03
C PHE A 182 3.98 1.95 1.25
N HIS A 183 3.98 2.07 -0.10
CA HIS A 183 4.73 1.18 -0.96
C HIS A 183 5.90 1.91 -1.61
N THR A 184 6.98 1.17 -1.89
CA THR A 184 8.18 1.66 -2.56
C THR A 184 8.52 0.78 -3.75
N GLY A 185 9.16 1.36 -4.75
CA GLY A 185 9.71 0.65 -5.91
C GLY A 185 10.62 1.59 -6.70
N GLY A 186 11.69 1.07 -7.30
CA GLY A 186 12.60 1.88 -8.10
C GLY A 186 11.94 2.38 -9.39
N ASN A 187 11.98 3.67 -9.67
CA ASN A 187 11.43 4.27 -10.89
C ASN A 187 12.57 4.74 -11.80
N PRO A 188 12.54 4.39 -13.10
CA PRO A 188 11.53 3.62 -13.80
C PRO A 188 11.65 2.10 -13.58
N GLY A 189 10.56 1.37 -13.83
CA GLY A 189 10.55 -0.09 -14.01
C GLY A 189 10.19 -0.90 -12.78
N ARG A 190 9.86 -0.25 -11.63
CA ARG A 190 9.46 -0.91 -10.38
C ARG A 190 10.48 -1.96 -9.91
N ASN A 191 11.77 -1.64 -10.05
CA ASN A 191 12.87 -2.51 -9.66
C ASN A 191 13.45 -2.15 -8.30
N ASP A 192 14.69 -2.63 -8.05
CA ASP A 192 15.47 -2.35 -6.83
C ASP A 192 15.55 -0.85 -6.53
N LEU A 193 15.68 -0.48 -5.26
CA LEU A 193 15.78 0.91 -4.80
C LEU A 193 17.18 1.50 -4.94
N ASP A 194 18.09 0.83 -5.61
CA ASP A 194 19.49 1.18 -5.77
C ASP A 194 19.72 2.49 -6.58
N SER A 195 20.96 2.91 -6.72
CA SER A 195 21.35 4.15 -7.40
C SER A 195 21.07 4.17 -8.93
N SER A 196 20.50 3.12 -9.50
CA SER A 196 20.15 3.06 -10.94
C SER A 196 18.72 3.55 -11.24
N GLN A 197 18.00 4.04 -10.22
CA GLN A 197 16.66 4.60 -10.32
C GLN A 197 16.66 6.09 -9.90
N GLU A 198 15.58 6.83 -10.12
CA GLU A 198 15.55 8.30 -10.02
C GLU A 198 15.12 8.86 -8.65
N LEU A 199 14.55 8.03 -7.73
CA LEU A 199 14.07 8.47 -6.42
C LEU A 199 15.21 8.45 -5.38
N ASP A 200 15.33 9.51 -4.60
CA ASP A 200 16.20 9.52 -3.42
C ASP A 200 15.46 8.92 -2.20
N TYR A 201 15.49 7.59 -2.08
CA TYR A 201 14.81 6.90 -0.98
C TYR A 201 15.39 7.24 0.39
N ALA A 202 16.65 7.65 0.50
CA ALA A 202 17.20 8.10 1.77
C ALA A 202 16.50 9.38 2.25
N ALA A 203 16.35 10.37 1.35
CA ALA A 203 15.64 11.61 1.66
C ALA A 203 14.14 11.37 1.92
N ILE A 204 13.49 10.51 1.13
CA ILE A 204 12.06 10.20 1.25
C ILE A 204 11.77 9.52 2.60
N LEU A 205 12.53 8.50 2.97
CA LEU A 205 12.34 7.75 4.22
C LEU A 205 12.63 8.62 5.45
N ALA A 206 13.67 9.47 5.39
CA ALA A 206 13.93 10.45 6.43
C ALA A 206 12.75 11.43 6.59
N ALA A 207 12.17 11.92 5.50
CA ALA A 207 11.00 12.79 5.54
C ALA A 207 9.79 12.07 6.16
N ILE A 208 9.51 10.83 5.78
CA ILE A 208 8.44 10.02 6.40
C ILE A 208 8.68 9.88 7.91
N ALA A 209 9.89 9.54 8.34
CA ALA A 209 10.23 9.36 9.75
C ALA A 209 10.06 10.67 10.55
N HIS A 210 10.45 11.82 10.01
CA HIS A 210 10.27 13.12 10.66
C HIS A 210 8.78 13.51 10.87
N THR A 211 7.85 12.91 10.13
CA THR A 211 6.41 13.12 10.38
C THR A 211 5.88 12.40 11.62
N GLY A 212 6.67 11.54 12.25
CA GLY A 212 6.22 10.64 13.32
C GLY A 212 5.36 9.48 12.83
N PHE A 213 5.43 9.14 11.53
CA PHE A 213 4.70 8.00 10.97
C PHE A 213 5.14 6.69 11.64
N ASP A 214 4.18 5.92 12.15
CA ASP A 214 4.38 4.66 12.88
C ASP A 214 3.81 3.41 12.18
N GLY A 215 3.33 3.57 10.94
CA GLY A 215 2.82 2.48 10.11
C GLY A 215 3.91 1.70 9.37
N PHE A 216 3.51 0.98 8.33
CA PHE A 216 4.44 0.17 7.53
C PHE A 216 4.88 0.90 6.27
N VAL A 217 6.15 0.73 5.93
CA VAL A 217 6.72 1.03 4.62
C VAL A 217 7.10 -0.29 3.99
N ALA A 218 6.33 -0.75 3.03
CA ALA A 218 6.54 -2.02 2.36
C ALA A 218 7.27 -1.83 1.02
N HIS A 219 8.13 -2.76 0.67
CA HIS A 219 8.92 -2.72 -0.56
C HIS A 219 8.30 -3.65 -1.60
N GLU A 220 7.68 -3.06 -2.61
CA GLU A 220 7.01 -3.78 -3.70
C GLU A 220 7.75 -3.55 -5.01
N PHE A 221 8.77 -4.35 -5.27
CA PHE A 221 9.62 -4.22 -6.44
C PHE A 221 9.97 -5.55 -7.08
N ILE A 222 10.39 -5.50 -8.35
CA ILE A 222 10.87 -6.64 -9.12
C ILE A 222 12.40 -6.63 -9.10
N PRO A 223 13.05 -7.58 -8.42
CA PRO A 223 14.51 -7.59 -8.32
C PRO A 223 15.16 -7.78 -9.69
N LYS A 224 16.22 -7.00 -9.98
CA LYS A 224 16.97 -7.07 -11.25
C LYS A 224 17.85 -8.32 -11.34
N ALA A 225 18.30 -8.83 -10.21
CA ALA A 225 19.24 -9.94 -10.11
C ALA A 225 18.82 -10.94 -9.00
N ASP A 226 19.73 -11.31 -8.10
CA ASP A 226 19.42 -12.21 -6.99
C ASP A 226 18.46 -11.57 -5.99
N PRO A 227 17.24 -12.13 -5.79
CA PRO A 227 16.24 -11.56 -4.88
C PRO A 227 16.72 -11.48 -3.41
N ARG A 228 17.58 -12.41 -2.95
CA ARG A 228 18.09 -12.39 -1.58
C ARG A 228 19.00 -11.18 -1.36
N GLN A 229 19.89 -10.93 -2.32
CA GLN A 229 20.77 -9.76 -2.28
C GLN A 229 19.98 -8.46 -2.41
N ALA A 230 18.93 -8.43 -3.24
CA ALA A 230 18.06 -7.28 -3.37
C ALA A 230 17.38 -6.94 -2.03
N LEU A 231 16.79 -7.93 -1.33
CA LEU A 231 16.21 -7.74 0.00
C LEU A 231 17.22 -7.21 1.02
N GLN A 232 18.41 -7.79 1.07
CA GLN A 232 19.46 -7.37 2.00
C GLN A 232 19.91 -5.93 1.75
N ARG A 233 20.12 -5.55 0.49
CA ARG A 233 20.50 -4.18 0.11
C ARG A 233 19.40 -3.19 0.46
N THR A 234 18.15 -3.48 0.07
CA THR A 234 17.01 -2.60 0.36
C THR A 234 16.87 -2.36 1.86
N PHE A 235 16.98 -3.41 2.68
CA PHE A 235 16.91 -3.25 4.13
C PHE A 235 18.06 -2.40 4.67
N ALA A 236 19.29 -2.62 4.21
CA ALA A 236 20.47 -1.86 4.65
C ALA A 236 20.38 -0.38 4.23
N GLU A 237 19.96 -0.09 3.02
CA GLU A 237 19.80 1.27 2.50
C GLU A 237 18.73 2.04 3.28
N CYS A 238 17.59 1.39 3.57
CA CYS A 238 16.53 2.00 4.37
C CYS A 238 16.96 2.20 5.84
N GLY A 239 17.68 1.25 6.44
CA GLY A 239 18.21 1.37 7.79
C GLY A 239 19.16 2.56 7.92
N GLN A 240 20.11 2.72 6.99
CA GLN A 240 21.04 3.85 6.97
C GLN A 240 20.32 5.21 6.85
N ALA A 241 19.24 5.26 6.08
CA ALA A 241 18.44 6.48 5.95
C ALA A 241 17.79 6.91 7.28
N LEU A 242 17.48 5.94 8.15
CA LEU A 242 16.82 6.18 9.44
C LEU A 242 17.80 6.40 10.60
N ASP A 243 19.06 5.96 10.50
CA ASP A 243 20.08 6.10 11.56
C ASP A 243 20.39 7.57 11.96
N GLY A 244 20.06 8.53 11.10
CA GLY A 244 20.23 9.97 11.34
C GLY A 244 18.99 10.68 11.88
N VAL A 245 17.84 9.99 11.95
CA VAL A 245 16.56 10.58 12.36
C VAL A 245 16.38 10.38 13.86
N GLN A 246 16.55 11.46 14.66
CA GLN A 246 16.15 11.43 16.08
C GLN A 246 14.65 11.69 16.16
N PRO A 247 13.86 10.88 16.89
CA PRO A 247 12.47 11.22 17.19
C PRO A 247 12.47 12.50 18.06
N GLU A 248 11.72 13.51 17.60
CA GLU A 248 11.47 14.72 18.40
C GLU A 248 10.61 14.42 19.64
#